data_a3ac8e865e90a28bf5b6df9fb9d18ae4
#
_entry.id   a3ac8e865e90a28bf5b6df9fb9d18ae4
#
_cell.length_a   1.000
_cell.length_b   1.000
_cell.length_c   1.000
_cell.angle_alpha   90.00
_cell.angle_beta   90.00
_cell.angle_gamma   90.00
#
_symmetry.space_group_name_H-M   'P 1'
#
loop_
_entity.id
_entity.type
_entity.pdbx_description
1 polymer ?
#
loop_
_entity_poly.entity_id
_entity_poly.type
_entity_poly.pdbx_seq_one_letter_code
_entity_poly.pdbx_strand_id
1 'polypeptide(L)'
;EIERFVASSSWGGPPRLFALVRTVDLVKAEPALAGQLAIGSHDSLSSIEQDDFRPGEDLAQALATTTWGDAVDGAAICVERIFLPDDCADEIPRDPEKAAAFVAAHPKHQEVRVVAGALRDGSHYGVARLVEHPDELLGSIDLVPALESAVLETLR
;
A
#
# COMPACT_ATOMS: atom_id res chain seq x y z
N GLU A 1 10.16 2.35 -2.66
CA GLU A 1 10.75 2.93 -1.44
C GLU A 1 9.89 2.65 -0.21
N ILE A 2 8.58 2.89 -0.29
CA ILE A 2 7.64 2.60 0.82
C ILE A 2 7.68 1.11 1.19
N GLU A 3 7.69 0.23 0.20
CA GLU A 3 7.77 -1.21 0.44
C GLU A 3 9.04 -1.57 1.20
N ARG A 4 10.17 -0.99 0.84
CA ARG A 4 11.45 -1.22 1.52
C ARG A 4 11.43 -0.69 2.96
N PHE A 5 10.81 0.45 3.17
CA PHE A 5 10.63 1.01 4.51
C PHE A 5 9.79 0.07 5.39
N VAL A 6 8.68 -0.43 4.87
CA VAL A 6 7.80 -1.35 5.58
C VAL A 6 8.46 -2.72 5.75
N ALA A 7 9.31 -3.13 4.80
CA ALA A 7 10.02 -4.41 4.87
C ALA A 7 10.97 -4.50 6.07
N SER A 8 11.39 -3.37 6.64
CA SER A 8 12.18 -3.34 7.88
C SER A 8 11.35 -3.73 9.11
N SER A 9 10.03 -3.72 9.00
CA SER A 9 9.10 -4.12 10.05
C SER A 9 8.74 -5.59 9.90
N SER A 10 8.27 -6.20 10.98
CA SER A 10 7.83 -7.60 10.95
C SER A 10 6.53 -7.75 10.14
N TRP A 11 6.31 -8.95 9.62
CA TRP A 11 5.04 -9.31 8.98
C TRP A 11 3.91 -9.41 10.02
N GLY A 12 2.68 -9.25 9.54
CA GLY A 12 1.48 -9.38 10.38
C GLY A 12 0.94 -8.06 10.91
N GLY A 13 1.47 -6.93 10.45
CA GLY A 13 0.99 -5.61 10.85
C GLY A 13 -0.32 -5.19 10.16
N PRO A 14 -0.99 -4.15 10.69
CA PRO A 14 -2.19 -3.60 10.06
C PRO A 14 -1.85 -2.86 8.77
N PRO A 15 -2.87 -2.56 7.92
CA PRO A 15 -2.66 -1.70 6.77
C PRO A 15 -2.07 -0.34 7.17
N ARG A 16 -1.16 0.18 6.35
CA ARG A 16 -0.48 1.45 6.58
C ARG A 16 -0.74 2.37 5.39
N LEU A 17 -1.13 3.60 5.69
CA LEU A 17 -1.45 4.62 4.70
C LEU A 17 -0.39 5.71 4.73
N PHE A 18 0.02 6.16 3.54
CA PHE A 18 1.05 7.19 3.37
C PHE A 18 0.53 8.32 2.48
N ALA A 19 0.80 9.54 2.88
CA ALA A 19 0.67 10.69 2.00
C ALA A 19 1.95 10.82 1.16
N LEU A 20 1.81 11.22 -0.10
CA LEU A 20 2.93 11.52 -0.98
C LEU A 20 2.94 13.01 -1.27
N VAL A 21 4.03 13.68 -0.92
CA VAL A 21 4.19 15.11 -1.08
C VAL A 21 5.50 15.36 -1.83
N ARG A 22 5.51 16.34 -2.73
CA ARG A 22 6.76 16.72 -3.41
C ARG A 22 7.79 17.13 -2.35
N THR A 23 8.97 16.56 -2.43
CA THR A 23 10.04 16.81 -1.47
C THR A 23 10.40 18.29 -1.43
N VAL A 24 10.44 18.97 -2.58
CA VAL A 24 10.74 20.41 -2.63
C VAL A 24 9.69 21.24 -1.88
N ASP A 25 8.41 20.90 -1.98
CA ASP A 25 7.33 21.60 -1.29
C ASP A 25 7.40 21.36 0.22
N LEU A 26 7.71 20.13 0.61
CA LEU A 26 7.87 19.76 2.02
C LEU A 26 9.03 20.54 2.66
N VAL A 27 10.16 20.66 1.96
CA VAL A 27 11.31 21.43 2.44
C VAL A 27 10.99 22.92 2.53
N LYS A 28 10.19 23.46 1.61
CA LYS A 28 9.75 24.86 1.69
C LYS A 28 8.88 25.12 2.93
N ALA A 29 7.98 24.18 3.24
CA ALA A 29 7.12 24.29 4.42
C ALA A 29 7.89 24.08 5.73
N GLU A 30 8.88 23.18 5.70
CA GLU A 30 9.68 22.79 6.87
C GLU A 30 11.17 22.82 6.49
N PRO A 31 11.83 24.00 6.47
CA PRO A 31 13.24 24.10 6.05
C PRO A 31 14.21 23.25 6.89
N ALA A 32 13.85 22.93 8.13
CA ALA A 32 14.66 22.07 8.97
C ALA A 32 14.84 20.67 8.43
N LEU A 33 13.97 20.22 7.52
CA LEU A 33 14.03 18.91 6.89
C LEU A 33 15.02 18.84 5.72
N ALA A 34 15.52 19.98 5.24
CA ALA A 34 16.37 20.02 4.06
C ALA A 34 17.62 19.12 4.15
N GLY A 35 18.19 18.96 5.36
CA GLY A 35 19.33 18.09 5.59
C GLY A 35 18.97 16.62 5.79
N GLN A 36 17.69 16.29 5.94
CA GLN A 36 17.21 14.95 6.22
C GLN A 36 16.57 14.29 5.00
N LEU A 37 16.15 15.06 4.00
CA LEU A 37 15.47 14.58 2.81
C LEU A 37 16.38 14.67 1.60
N ALA A 38 16.47 13.58 0.85
CA ALA A 38 17.18 13.54 -0.41
C ALA A 38 16.32 14.12 -1.51
N ILE A 39 16.77 15.22 -2.15
CA ILE A 39 16.09 15.82 -3.29
C ILE A 39 16.84 15.40 -4.55
N GLY A 40 16.34 14.33 -5.22
CA GLY A 40 16.95 13.84 -6.45
C GLY A 40 16.53 14.60 -7.71
N SER A 41 15.29 15.15 -7.71
CA SER A 41 14.75 15.93 -8.83
C SER A 41 13.56 16.77 -8.32
N HIS A 42 13.03 17.64 -9.18
CA HIS A 42 11.83 18.42 -8.85
C HIS A 42 10.60 17.54 -8.61
N ASP A 43 10.60 16.32 -9.18
CA ASP A 43 9.48 15.38 -9.07
C ASP A 43 9.66 14.38 -7.95
N SER A 44 10.72 14.50 -7.15
CA SER A 44 10.94 13.62 -5.99
C SER A 44 9.80 13.76 -4.99
N LEU A 45 9.31 12.62 -4.51
CA LEU A 45 8.22 12.53 -3.53
C LEU A 45 8.74 12.03 -2.21
N SER A 46 8.21 12.59 -1.13
CA SER A 46 8.43 12.10 0.23
C SER A 46 7.15 11.45 0.73
N SER A 47 7.28 10.29 1.36
CA SER A 47 6.15 9.58 1.96
C SER A 47 6.02 9.94 3.44
N ILE A 48 4.80 10.22 3.87
CA ILE A 48 4.49 10.56 5.26
C ILE A 48 3.45 9.57 5.75
N GLU A 49 3.82 8.74 6.71
CA GLU A 49 2.89 7.76 7.27
C GLU A 49 1.79 8.43 8.09
N GLN A 50 0.56 7.97 7.91
CA GLN A 50 -0.62 8.44 8.64
C GLN A 50 -0.84 7.54 9.86
N ASP A 51 -0.28 7.92 11.00
CA ASP A 51 -0.31 7.11 12.22
C ASP A 51 -1.71 6.92 12.79
N ASP A 52 -2.62 7.82 12.48
CA ASP A 52 -4.02 7.78 12.94
C ASP A 52 -4.94 6.95 12.03
N PHE A 53 -4.42 6.40 10.93
CA PHE A 53 -5.20 5.55 10.04
C PHE A 53 -5.49 4.20 10.69
N ARG A 54 -6.78 3.94 10.95
CA ARG A 54 -7.26 2.72 11.61
C ARG A 54 -8.47 2.18 10.84
N PRO A 55 -8.25 1.42 9.74
CA PRO A 55 -9.35 1.00 8.87
C PRO A 55 -10.31 -0.02 9.49
N GLY A 56 -9.92 -0.69 10.57
CA GLY A 56 -10.73 -1.76 11.14
C GLY A 56 -10.85 -2.94 10.18
N GLU A 57 -12.05 -3.53 10.10
CA GLU A 57 -12.30 -4.71 9.27
C GLU A 57 -12.60 -4.36 7.80
N ASP A 58 -13.02 -3.13 7.51
CA ASP A 58 -13.40 -2.71 6.16
C ASP A 58 -12.45 -1.64 5.64
N LEU A 59 -11.39 -2.11 4.97
CA LEU A 59 -10.39 -1.24 4.36
C LEU A 59 -10.99 -0.38 3.25
N ALA A 60 -11.88 -0.95 2.43
CA ALA A 60 -12.49 -0.23 1.31
C ALA A 60 -13.31 0.96 1.80
N GLN A 61 -14.09 0.78 2.86
CA GLN A 61 -14.87 1.87 3.46
C GLN A 61 -13.96 2.91 4.08
N ALA A 62 -12.90 2.50 4.77
CA ALA A 62 -11.94 3.43 5.38
C ALA A 62 -11.29 4.31 4.31
N LEU A 63 -10.90 3.74 3.18
CA LEU A 63 -10.36 4.50 2.05
C LEU A 63 -11.41 5.40 1.42
N ALA A 64 -12.65 4.92 1.27
CA ALA A 64 -13.72 5.72 0.67
C ALA A 64 -14.06 6.98 1.48
N THR A 65 -13.79 6.97 2.79
CA THR A 65 -14.00 8.13 3.67
C THR A 65 -12.74 8.97 3.88
N THR A 66 -11.61 8.57 3.33
CA THR A 66 -10.35 9.31 3.44
C THR A 66 -10.32 10.45 2.44
N THR A 67 -9.90 11.64 2.88
CA THR A 67 -9.70 12.81 2.03
C THR A 67 -8.34 13.44 2.34
N TRP A 68 -7.81 14.17 1.38
CA TRP A 68 -6.48 14.76 1.47
C TRP A 68 -6.55 16.27 1.19
N GLY A 69 -5.70 17.03 1.89
CA GLY A 69 -5.52 18.45 1.59
C GLY A 69 -4.79 18.69 0.29
N ASP A 70 -4.81 19.93 -0.21
CA ASP A 70 -4.24 20.31 -1.49
C ASP A 70 -2.73 20.13 -1.56
N ALA A 71 -2.05 20.09 -0.42
CA ALA A 71 -0.59 19.89 -0.36
C ALA A 71 -0.17 18.44 -0.66
N VAL A 72 -1.12 17.50 -0.63
CA VAL A 72 -0.85 16.08 -0.89
C VAL A 72 -0.97 15.81 -2.39
N ASP A 73 0.11 15.36 -3.01
CA ASP A 73 0.17 15.08 -4.46
C ASP A 73 -0.25 13.65 -4.80
N GLY A 74 -0.18 12.74 -3.84
CA GLY A 74 -0.53 11.35 -4.04
C GLY A 74 -0.72 10.62 -2.71
N ALA A 75 -1.03 9.35 -2.81
CA ALA A 75 -1.19 8.48 -1.65
C ALA A 75 -0.73 7.07 -1.98
N ALA A 76 -0.35 6.31 -0.96
CA ALA A 76 -0.01 4.92 -1.09
C ALA A 76 -0.51 4.15 0.11
N ILE A 77 -0.91 2.91 -0.11
CA ILE A 77 -1.31 2.01 0.96
C ILE A 77 -0.48 0.74 0.90
N CYS A 78 -0.05 0.27 2.07
CA CYS A 78 0.65 -0.99 2.23
C CYS A 78 -0.24 -1.96 3.01
N VAL A 79 -0.51 -3.12 2.42
CA VAL A 79 -1.32 -4.16 3.02
C VAL A 79 -0.63 -5.51 2.89
N GLU A 80 -0.94 -6.40 3.80
CA GLU A 80 -0.54 -7.79 3.72
C GLU A 80 -1.77 -8.64 3.40
N ARG A 81 -1.61 -9.62 2.51
CA ARG A 81 -2.68 -10.50 2.07
C ARG A 81 -2.21 -11.95 2.14
N ILE A 82 -3.15 -12.85 2.40
CA ILE A 82 -2.94 -14.28 2.33
C ILE A 82 -3.77 -14.80 1.16
N PHE A 83 -3.16 -15.62 0.31
CA PHE A 83 -3.86 -16.17 -0.84
C PHE A 83 -3.45 -17.62 -1.09
N LEU A 84 -4.25 -18.32 -1.89
CA LEU A 84 -3.94 -19.66 -2.36
C LEU A 84 -3.58 -19.63 -3.85
N PRO A 85 -2.65 -20.51 -4.30
CA PRO A 85 -2.40 -20.70 -5.71
C PRO A 85 -3.68 -21.11 -6.46
N ASP A 86 -3.75 -20.83 -7.76
CA ASP A 86 -4.92 -21.09 -8.57
C ASP A 86 -5.36 -22.57 -8.57
N ASP A 87 -4.41 -23.49 -8.44
CA ASP A 87 -4.68 -24.92 -8.37
C ASP A 87 -5.44 -25.33 -7.10
N CYS A 88 -5.46 -24.49 -6.10
CA CYS A 88 -6.18 -24.72 -4.83
C CYS A 88 -7.49 -23.90 -4.73
N ALA A 89 -7.78 -23.05 -5.72
CA ALA A 89 -8.93 -22.12 -5.66
C ALA A 89 -10.29 -22.85 -5.55
N ASP A 90 -10.42 -24.01 -6.16
CA ASP A 90 -11.65 -24.78 -6.15
C ASP A 90 -12.01 -25.34 -4.77
N GLU A 91 -11.05 -25.43 -3.87
CA GLU A 91 -11.24 -25.94 -2.51
C GLU A 91 -11.78 -24.87 -1.56
N ILE A 92 -11.79 -23.59 -1.97
CA ILE A 92 -12.18 -22.49 -1.10
C ILE A 92 -13.68 -22.47 -0.85
N PRO A 93 -14.16 -22.45 0.41
CA PRO A 93 -15.57 -22.31 0.72
C PRO A 93 -16.18 -21.03 0.17
N ARG A 94 -17.48 -21.03 -0.13
CA ARG A 94 -18.18 -19.84 -0.63
C ARG A 94 -18.49 -18.83 0.45
N ASP A 95 -18.59 -19.26 1.72
CA ASP A 95 -18.81 -18.37 2.86
C ASP A 95 -17.55 -17.55 3.12
N PRO A 96 -17.61 -16.19 3.12
CA PRO A 96 -16.43 -15.35 3.29
C PRO A 96 -15.62 -15.62 4.58
N GLU A 97 -16.30 -15.86 5.70
CA GLU A 97 -15.61 -16.15 6.96
C GLU A 97 -14.90 -17.50 6.93
N LYS A 98 -15.57 -18.50 6.38
CA LYS A 98 -14.98 -19.83 6.21
C LYS A 98 -13.86 -19.82 5.17
N ALA A 99 -14.01 -19.03 4.11
CA ALA A 99 -13.00 -18.89 3.08
C ALA A 99 -11.70 -18.31 3.67
N ALA A 100 -11.79 -17.24 4.45
CA ALA A 100 -10.62 -16.62 5.08
C ALA A 100 -9.89 -17.59 6.02
N ALA A 101 -10.62 -18.31 6.86
CA ALA A 101 -10.04 -19.30 7.76
C ALA A 101 -9.42 -20.46 6.99
N PHE A 102 -10.06 -20.92 5.94
CA PHE A 102 -9.58 -22.00 5.10
C PHE A 102 -8.26 -21.64 4.42
N VAL A 103 -8.18 -20.45 3.83
CA VAL A 103 -6.97 -19.95 3.16
C VAL A 103 -5.82 -19.83 4.16
N ALA A 104 -6.07 -19.23 5.32
CA ALA A 104 -5.03 -19.03 6.34
C ALA A 104 -4.49 -20.35 6.90
N ALA A 105 -5.34 -21.38 7.00
CA ALA A 105 -4.95 -22.69 7.53
C ALA A 105 -4.38 -23.64 6.48
N HIS A 106 -4.51 -23.30 5.18
CA HIS A 106 -4.09 -24.20 4.10
C HIS A 106 -2.56 -24.31 4.04
N PRO A 107 -1.99 -25.52 3.89
CA PRO A 107 -0.53 -25.70 3.88
C PRO A 107 0.16 -25.04 2.67
N LYS A 108 -0.58 -24.76 1.60
CA LYS A 108 -0.05 -24.07 0.41
C LYS A 108 -0.33 -22.56 0.40
N HIS A 109 -0.87 -21.99 1.48
CA HIS A 109 -1.13 -20.56 1.52
C HIS A 109 0.16 -19.75 1.35
N GLN A 110 0.03 -18.59 0.72
CA GLN A 110 1.13 -17.66 0.54
C GLN A 110 0.77 -16.31 1.13
N GLU A 111 1.74 -15.65 1.72
CA GLU A 111 1.59 -14.30 2.23
C GLU A 111 2.29 -13.32 1.30
N VAL A 112 1.62 -12.21 1.01
CA VAL A 112 2.15 -11.17 0.13
C VAL A 112 1.97 -9.81 0.79
N ARG A 113 2.99 -8.97 0.69
CA ARG A 113 2.91 -7.56 1.04
C ARG A 113 2.75 -6.77 -0.25
N VAL A 114 1.71 -5.93 -0.30
CA VAL A 114 1.38 -5.14 -1.47
C VAL A 114 1.43 -3.66 -1.09
N VAL A 115 2.05 -2.85 -1.94
CA VAL A 115 1.97 -1.39 -1.86
C VAL A 115 1.32 -0.90 -3.14
N ALA A 116 0.20 -0.20 -3.02
CA ALA A 116 -0.47 0.43 -4.15
C ALA A 116 -0.42 1.94 -3.96
N GLY A 117 -0.01 2.66 -5.00
CA GLY A 117 0.11 4.11 -4.97
C GLY A 117 -0.56 4.76 -6.16
N ALA A 118 -0.99 6.00 -5.97
CA ALA A 118 -1.60 6.80 -7.01
C ALA A 118 -1.25 8.29 -6.82
N LEU A 119 -1.25 9.03 -7.91
CA LEU A 119 -1.05 10.47 -7.93
C LEU A 119 -2.31 11.17 -8.44
N ARG A 120 -2.46 12.45 -8.13
CA ARG A 120 -3.63 13.24 -8.54
C ARG A 120 -3.77 13.35 -10.06
N ASP A 121 -2.67 13.17 -10.81
CA ASP A 121 -2.72 13.17 -12.27
C ASP A 121 -3.34 11.91 -12.89
N GLY A 122 -3.70 10.93 -12.06
CA GLY A 122 -4.27 9.66 -12.48
C GLY A 122 -3.26 8.52 -12.61
N SER A 123 -1.97 8.81 -12.45
CA SER A 123 -0.93 7.78 -12.45
C SER A 123 -1.10 6.84 -11.24
N HIS A 124 -0.90 5.55 -11.46
CA HIS A 124 -0.96 4.57 -10.38
C HIS A 124 0.03 3.43 -10.64
N TYR A 125 0.41 2.74 -9.57
CA TYR A 125 1.37 1.66 -9.65
C TYR A 125 1.23 0.75 -8.43
N GLY A 126 1.54 -0.53 -8.59
CA GLY A 126 1.56 -1.49 -7.51
C GLY A 126 2.86 -2.25 -7.44
N VAL A 127 3.31 -2.58 -6.25
CA VAL A 127 4.44 -3.48 -6.01
C VAL A 127 4.00 -4.56 -5.02
N ALA A 128 4.62 -5.73 -5.13
CA ALA A 128 4.30 -6.86 -4.26
C ALA A 128 5.56 -7.67 -3.95
N ARG A 129 5.63 -8.16 -2.73
CA ARG A 129 6.70 -9.05 -2.27
C ARG A 129 6.09 -10.24 -1.56
N LEU A 130 6.46 -11.43 -2.01
CA LEU A 130 6.04 -12.69 -1.37
C LEU A 130 6.95 -12.99 -0.18
N VAL A 131 6.37 -13.48 0.91
CA VAL A 131 7.14 -13.83 2.11
C VAL A 131 8.16 -14.94 1.83
N GLU A 132 7.82 -15.87 0.93
CA GLU A 132 8.70 -16.97 0.54
C GLU A 132 9.81 -16.57 -0.44
N HIS A 133 9.69 -15.39 -1.05
CA HIS A 133 10.66 -14.86 -2.03
C HIS A 133 11.07 -13.43 -1.63
N PRO A 134 11.74 -13.26 -0.48
CA PRO A 134 12.02 -11.92 0.06
C PRO A 134 12.97 -11.09 -0.80
N ASP A 135 13.70 -11.72 -1.72
CA ASP A 135 14.63 -11.02 -2.61
C ASP A 135 13.97 -10.53 -3.91
N GLU A 136 12.71 -10.91 -4.17
CA GLU A 136 12.00 -10.55 -5.39
C GLU A 136 10.92 -9.50 -5.10
N LEU A 137 11.01 -8.37 -5.78
CA LEU A 137 9.97 -7.33 -5.74
C LEU A 137 9.31 -7.27 -7.12
N LEU A 138 8.02 -7.56 -7.17
CA LEU A 138 7.22 -7.44 -8.38
C LEU A 138 6.65 -6.03 -8.47
N GLY A 139 6.59 -5.46 -9.66
CA GLY A 139 6.02 -4.13 -9.84
C GLY A 139 5.37 -3.99 -11.21
N SER A 140 4.20 -3.37 -11.26
CA SER A 140 3.45 -3.17 -12.50
C SER A 140 2.34 -2.14 -12.29
N ILE A 141 1.98 -1.46 -13.38
CA ILE A 141 0.71 -0.74 -13.47
C ILE A 141 -0.38 -1.82 -13.44
N ASP A 142 -1.44 -1.58 -12.69
CA ASP A 142 -2.56 -2.50 -12.51
C ASP A 142 -2.18 -3.87 -11.90
N LEU A 143 -1.12 -3.92 -11.10
CA LEU A 143 -0.78 -5.12 -10.35
C LEU A 143 -1.91 -5.52 -9.38
N VAL A 144 -2.49 -4.54 -8.71
CA VAL A 144 -3.63 -4.68 -7.80
C VAL A 144 -4.67 -3.61 -8.12
N PRO A 145 -5.37 -3.72 -9.26
CA PRO A 145 -6.17 -2.63 -9.81
C PRO A 145 -7.26 -2.11 -8.87
N ALA A 146 -7.92 -2.99 -8.12
CA ALA A 146 -8.94 -2.57 -7.17
C ALA A 146 -8.39 -1.68 -6.06
N LEU A 147 -7.22 -2.02 -5.54
CA LEU A 147 -6.58 -1.25 -4.48
C LEU A 147 -6.01 0.05 -5.02
N GLU A 148 -5.39 0.02 -6.19
CA GLU A 148 -4.88 1.23 -6.87
C GLU A 148 -6.01 2.22 -7.16
N SER A 149 -7.16 1.73 -7.64
CA SER A 149 -8.34 2.57 -7.87
C SER A 149 -8.89 3.17 -6.58
N ALA A 150 -8.93 2.39 -5.50
CA ALA A 150 -9.42 2.87 -4.21
C ALA A 150 -8.53 3.99 -3.67
N VAL A 151 -7.20 3.87 -3.82
CA VAL A 151 -6.25 4.91 -3.43
C VAL A 151 -6.44 6.17 -4.29
N LEU A 152 -6.60 6.01 -5.59
CA LEU A 152 -6.82 7.13 -6.50
C LEU A 152 -8.09 7.91 -6.14
N GLU A 153 -9.17 7.20 -5.77
CA GLU A 153 -10.41 7.85 -5.37
C GLU A 153 -10.25 8.74 -4.12
N THR A 154 -9.32 8.40 -3.22
CA THR A 154 -9.06 9.25 -2.03
C THR A 154 -8.53 10.62 -2.40
N LEU A 155 -7.95 10.76 -3.59
CA LEU A 155 -7.31 11.99 -4.07
C LEU A 155 -8.26 12.90 -4.86
N ARG A 156 -9.48 12.46 -5.13
CA ARG A 156 -10.47 13.22 -5.92
C ARG A 156 -11.33 14.14 -5.08
#